data_eead5f3764f4f05a2ef3915def269836
#
_entry.id   eead5f3764f4f05a2ef3915def269836
#
_cell.length_a   1.000
_cell.length_b   1.000
_cell.length_c   1.000
_cell.angle_alpha   90.00
_cell.angle_beta   90.00
_cell.angle_gamma   90.00
#
_symmetry.space_group_name_H-M   'P 1'
#
loop_
_entity.id
_entity.type
_entity.pdbx_description
1 polymer ?
#
loop_
_entity_poly.entity_id
_entity_poly.type
_entity_poly.pdbx_seq_one_letter_code
_entity_poly.pdbx_strand_id
1 'polypeptide(L)'
;KGAGAAAAVGVVQIPAVGAGIDSTAVGPDIIGPGPVSIRLRVNQSDLEIEAPPSTTLLDLLRDHHGLTGTKRACDRGSCGVCTVIIDGRIVDSCSMLAIDAVGCEITTVEGIGTPENLSDLQQAFVEKDALQCGFCTPGMVVSCTALLEENPAPDRDQIRQGIAGNICRCGT
;
A
#
# COMPACT_ATOMS: atom_id res chain seq x y z
N LYS A 1 63.10 -7.81 9.94
CA LYS A 1 62.53 -6.61 10.59
C LYS A 1 61.42 -6.12 9.65
N GLY A 2 60.21 -6.56 9.86
CA GLY A 2 59.02 -6.11 9.14
C GLY A 2 58.11 -5.38 10.11
N ALA A 3 57.90 -4.10 9.87
CA ALA A 3 56.94 -3.28 10.63
C ALA A 3 55.57 -3.49 10.07
N GLY A 4 54.67 -4.05 10.88
CA GLY A 4 53.25 -4.15 10.55
C GLY A 4 52.57 -2.82 10.80
N ALA A 5 51.93 -2.27 9.76
CA ALA A 5 51.04 -1.11 9.88
C ALA A 5 49.67 -1.57 10.36
N ALA A 6 49.28 -1.17 11.57
CA ALA A 6 47.90 -1.36 12.04
C ALA A 6 47.01 -0.30 11.40
N ALA A 7 46.01 -0.73 10.62
CA ALA A 7 44.99 0.15 10.11
C ALA A 7 44.00 0.52 11.24
N ALA A 8 43.90 1.79 11.54
CA ALA A 8 42.93 2.32 12.48
C ALA A 8 41.53 2.30 11.81
N VAL A 9 40.64 1.51 12.37
CA VAL A 9 39.22 1.54 12.01
C VAL A 9 38.63 2.81 12.63
N GLY A 10 38.29 3.78 11.76
CA GLY A 10 37.63 5.00 12.17
C GLY A 10 36.23 4.68 12.67
N VAL A 11 35.94 4.94 13.94
CA VAL A 11 34.60 4.91 14.51
C VAL A 11 33.83 6.11 13.94
N VAL A 12 32.83 5.84 13.10
CA VAL A 12 31.91 6.87 12.65
C VAL A 12 31.05 7.28 13.85
N GLN A 13 31.32 8.47 14.39
CA GLN A 13 30.44 9.07 15.39
C GLN A 13 29.18 9.56 14.71
N ILE A 14 28.01 8.88 14.96
CA ILE A 14 26.70 9.35 14.59
C ILE A 14 26.37 10.52 15.54
N PRO A 15 26.10 11.74 15.03
CA PRO A 15 25.70 12.83 15.90
C PRO A 15 24.36 12.46 16.55
N ALA A 16 24.30 12.53 17.87
CA ALA A 16 23.04 12.41 18.61
C ALA A 16 22.11 13.55 18.18
N VAL A 17 21.05 13.22 17.46
CA VAL A 17 19.97 14.15 17.17
C VAL A 17 19.21 14.36 18.48
N GLY A 18 19.67 15.31 19.26
CA GLY A 18 18.97 15.83 20.41
C GLY A 18 17.84 16.76 19.95
N ALA A 19 16.80 16.21 19.32
CA ALA A 19 15.52 16.89 19.27
C ALA A 19 14.88 16.72 20.66
N GLY A 20 14.82 17.78 21.43
CA GLY A 20 14.06 17.84 22.67
C GLY A 20 12.62 17.41 22.37
N ILE A 21 12.28 16.19 22.76
CA ILE A 21 10.87 15.77 22.79
C ILE A 21 10.28 16.51 23.97
N ASP A 22 9.42 17.47 23.65
CA ASP A 22 8.63 18.19 24.66
C ASP A 22 7.73 17.16 25.39
N SER A 23 8.10 16.85 26.62
CA SER A 23 7.42 15.84 27.45
C SER A 23 6.01 16.26 27.92
N THR A 24 5.50 17.39 27.40
CA THR A 24 4.10 17.80 27.60
C THR A 24 3.18 17.30 26.48
N ALA A 25 3.70 16.58 25.47
CA ALA A 25 2.85 15.91 24.51
C ALA A 25 2.07 14.78 25.24
N VAL A 26 0.76 14.91 25.20
CA VAL A 26 -0.26 13.95 25.61
C VAL A 26 0.26 12.52 25.35
N GLY A 27 0.28 11.69 26.40
CA GLY A 27 0.67 10.27 26.26
C GLY A 27 -0.14 9.63 25.13
N PRO A 28 0.37 8.59 24.48
CA PRO A 28 -0.35 7.97 23.36
C PRO A 28 -1.75 7.60 23.84
N ASP A 29 -2.77 8.13 23.16
CA ASP A 29 -4.14 7.75 23.42
C ASP A 29 -4.23 6.23 23.28
N ILE A 30 -4.49 5.54 24.38
CA ILE A 30 -4.65 4.09 24.35
C ILE A 30 -6.01 3.80 23.73
N ILE A 31 -5.99 3.30 22.49
CA ILE A 31 -7.18 2.96 21.73
C ILE A 31 -7.54 1.49 21.99
N GLY A 32 -8.78 1.25 22.43
CA GLY A 32 -9.28 -0.10 22.67
C GLY A 32 -9.51 -0.42 24.15
N PRO A 33 -9.98 -1.62 24.49
CA PRO A 33 -10.17 -2.81 23.63
C PRO A 33 -11.50 -2.86 22.84
N GLY A 34 -12.38 -1.89 23.01
CA GLY A 34 -13.69 -1.84 22.31
C GLY A 34 -13.59 -1.30 20.88
N PRO A 35 -14.70 -1.37 20.10
CA PRO A 35 -14.79 -0.73 18.80
C PRO A 35 -14.53 0.77 18.89
N VAL A 36 -13.91 1.33 17.86
CA VAL A 36 -13.61 2.75 17.72
C VAL A 36 -14.15 3.26 16.39
N SER A 37 -14.51 4.54 16.34
CA SER A 37 -14.90 5.19 15.10
C SER A 37 -13.64 5.42 14.24
N ILE A 38 -13.63 4.84 13.05
CA ILE A 38 -12.57 4.95 12.06
C ILE A 38 -13.13 5.73 10.87
N ARG A 39 -12.52 6.88 10.57
CA ARG A 39 -12.88 7.70 9.41
C ARG A 39 -11.75 7.62 8.38
N LEU A 40 -12.09 7.17 7.19
CA LEU A 40 -11.18 7.05 6.06
C LEU A 40 -11.71 7.84 4.87
N ARG A 41 -10.80 8.38 4.08
CA ARG A 41 -11.10 8.96 2.78
C ARG A 41 -10.70 7.97 1.69
N VAL A 42 -11.70 7.36 1.05
CA VAL A 42 -11.50 6.30 0.06
C VAL A 42 -12.17 6.68 -1.25
N ASN A 43 -11.42 6.69 -2.35
CA ASN A 43 -11.91 7.04 -3.69
C ASN A 43 -12.66 8.40 -3.66
N GLN A 44 -12.08 9.39 -2.98
CA GLN A 44 -12.63 10.75 -2.81
C GLN A 44 -13.93 10.81 -1.98
N SER A 45 -14.33 9.72 -1.32
CA SER A 45 -15.51 9.64 -0.46
C SER A 45 -15.10 9.42 0.99
N ASP A 46 -15.78 10.08 1.91
CA ASP A 46 -15.55 9.87 3.34
C ASP A 46 -16.35 8.66 3.82
N LEU A 47 -15.66 7.70 4.43
CA LEU A 47 -16.23 6.49 5.01
C LEU A 47 -16.03 6.54 6.53
N GLU A 48 -17.08 6.22 7.28
CA GLU A 48 -17.03 6.12 8.75
C GLU A 48 -17.58 4.78 9.20
N ILE A 49 -16.89 4.13 10.13
CA ILE A 49 -17.28 2.83 10.66
C ILE A 49 -16.83 2.67 12.10
N GLU A 50 -17.64 1.96 12.89
CA GLU A 50 -17.26 1.43 14.19
C GLU A 50 -16.66 0.02 14.01
N ALA A 51 -15.36 -0.12 14.30
CA ALA A 51 -14.66 -1.39 14.16
C ALA A 51 -13.61 -1.59 15.26
N PRO A 52 -13.23 -2.83 15.59
CA PRO A 52 -12.10 -3.10 16.46
C PRO A 52 -10.82 -2.44 15.94
N PRO A 53 -9.96 -1.91 16.81
CA PRO A 53 -8.67 -1.31 16.38
C PRO A 53 -7.76 -2.28 15.62
N SER A 54 -7.95 -3.58 15.81
CA SER A 54 -7.22 -4.64 15.10
C SER A 54 -7.71 -4.93 13.70
N THR A 55 -8.78 -4.25 13.24
CA THR A 55 -9.32 -4.44 11.88
C THR A 55 -8.31 -4.00 10.84
N THR A 56 -7.98 -4.88 9.88
CA THR A 56 -7.09 -4.51 8.77
C THR A 56 -7.80 -3.57 7.79
N LEU A 57 -7.02 -2.78 7.07
CA LEU A 57 -7.57 -1.94 6.00
C LEU A 57 -8.29 -2.80 4.95
N LEU A 58 -7.73 -3.98 4.63
CA LEU A 58 -8.37 -4.93 3.69
C LEU A 58 -9.76 -5.36 4.17
N ASP A 59 -9.90 -5.74 5.45
CA ASP A 59 -11.18 -6.17 6.02
C ASP A 59 -12.20 -5.04 5.99
N LEU A 60 -11.76 -3.83 6.35
CA LEU A 60 -12.63 -2.66 6.35
C LEU A 60 -13.12 -2.35 4.94
N LEU A 61 -12.24 -2.29 3.94
CA LEU A 61 -12.62 -2.01 2.55
C LEU A 61 -13.59 -3.04 2.00
N ARG A 62 -13.32 -4.34 2.23
CA ARG A 62 -14.10 -5.44 1.65
C ARG A 62 -15.38 -5.73 2.40
N ASP A 63 -15.26 -5.96 3.71
CA ASP A 63 -16.32 -6.61 4.48
C ASP A 63 -17.29 -5.57 5.04
N HIS A 64 -16.85 -4.32 5.19
CA HIS A 64 -17.69 -3.23 5.71
C HIS A 64 -18.18 -2.28 4.61
N HIS A 65 -17.36 -2.01 3.59
CA HIS A 65 -17.71 -1.06 2.53
C HIS A 65 -17.98 -1.71 1.17
N GLY A 66 -17.84 -3.02 1.04
CA GLY A 66 -18.14 -3.75 -0.19
C GLY A 66 -17.20 -3.47 -1.35
N LEU A 67 -16.04 -2.83 -1.12
CA LEU A 67 -15.00 -2.57 -2.12
C LEU A 67 -14.21 -3.87 -2.38
N THR A 68 -14.82 -4.79 -3.10
CA THR A 68 -14.34 -6.16 -3.28
C THR A 68 -13.27 -6.33 -4.36
N GLY A 69 -12.96 -5.27 -5.10
CA GLY A 69 -11.86 -5.22 -6.06
C GLY A 69 -10.51 -5.50 -5.38
N THR A 70 -10.28 -4.94 -4.20
CA THR A 70 -9.14 -5.30 -3.36
C THR A 70 -9.28 -6.73 -2.87
N LYS A 71 -8.41 -7.66 -3.31
CA LYS A 71 -8.60 -9.12 -3.08
C LYS A 71 -7.87 -9.62 -1.83
N ARG A 72 -8.40 -10.67 -1.19
CA ARG A 72 -7.74 -11.40 -0.10
C ARG A 72 -7.19 -12.72 -0.61
N ALA A 73 -5.86 -12.96 -0.45
CA ALA A 73 -5.22 -14.22 -0.77
C ALA A 73 -4.20 -14.65 0.29
N CYS A 74 -2.99 -14.07 0.31
CA CYS A 74 -1.95 -14.48 1.27
C CYS A 74 -2.18 -13.97 2.68
N ASP A 75 -2.83 -12.83 2.84
CA ASP A 75 -3.18 -12.17 4.10
C ASP A 75 -1.95 -11.89 5.00
N ARG A 76 -0.82 -11.57 4.39
CA ARG A 76 0.48 -11.36 5.06
C ARG A 76 1.45 -10.47 4.27
N GLY A 77 0.97 -9.58 3.39
CA GLY A 77 1.81 -8.64 2.64
C GLY A 77 2.80 -9.24 1.65
N SER A 78 2.48 -10.41 1.03
CA SER A 78 3.45 -11.12 0.19
C SER A 78 3.05 -11.27 -1.27
N CYS A 79 1.80 -11.03 -1.64
CA CYS A 79 1.32 -11.35 -2.99
C CYS A 79 0.76 -10.16 -3.77
N GLY A 80 0.55 -9.02 -3.15
CA GLY A 80 0.13 -7.78 -3.80
C GLY A 80 -1.29 -7.76 -4.38
N VAL A 81 -2.13 -8.80 -4.17
CA VAL A 81 -3.51 -8.77 -4.70
C VAL A 81 -4.43 -7.83 -3.91
N CYS A 82 -3.99 -7.41 -2.73
CA CYS A 82 -4.69 -6.45 -1.86
C CYS A 82 -4.09 -5.03 -1.94
N THR A 83 -3.26 -4.75 -2.94
CA THR A 83 -2.61 -3.45 -3.11
C THR A 83 -3.64 -2.34 -3.27
N VAL A 84 -3.43 -1.27 -2.53
CA VAL A 84 -4.12 0.04 -2.64
C VAL A 84 -3.09 1.15 -2.74
N ILE A 85 -3.47 2.34 -3.17
CA ILE A 85 -2.63 3.53 -3.12
C ILE A 85 -3.02 4.32 -1.88
N ILE A 86 -2.04 4.71 -1.06
CA ILE A 86 -2.22 5.59 0.11
C ILE A 86 -1.24 6.75 -0.05
N ASP A 87 -1.76 7.97 -0.17
CA ASP A 87 -0.95 9.19 -0.36
C ASP A 87 0.10 9.02 -1.48
N GLY A 88 -0.31 8.43 -2.63
CA GLY A 88 0.54 8.21 -3.79
C GLY A 88 1.49 7.00 -3.69
N ARG A 89 1.42 6.18 -2.63
CA ARG A 89 2.28 5.00 -2.44
C ARG A 89 1.47 3.72 -2.42
N ILE A 90 2.00 2.66 -3.05
CA ILE A 90 1.38 1.34 -2.98
C ILE A 90 1.58 0.70 -1.60
N VAL A 91 0.51 0.14 -1.05
CA VAL A 91 0.48 -0.52 0.26
C VAL A 91 -0.32 -1.82 0.17
N ASP A 92 0.17 -2.87 0.82
CA ASP A 92 -0.57 -4.12 1.01
C ASP A 92 -1.59 -3.96 2.14
N SER A 93 -2.85 -3.71 1.82
CA SER A 93 -3.90 -3.41 2.80
C SER A 93 -4.17 -4.51 3.83
N CYS A 94 -3.79 -5.76 3.56
CA CYS A 94 -3.88 -6.86 4.52
C CYS A 94 -2.89 -6.76 5.69
N SER A 95 -1.83 -5.95 5.54
CA SER A 95 -0.76 -5.80 6.55
C SER A 95 -0.77 -4.43 7.22
N MET A 96 -1.80 -3.63 6.97
CA MET A 96 -2.01 -2.31 7.56
C MET A 96 -3.30 -2.32 8.38
N LEU A 97 -3.28 -1.76 9.58
CA LEU A 97 -4.51 -1.53 10.35
C LEU A 97 -5.30 -0.37 9.75
N ALA A 98 -6.62 -0.48 9.76
CA ALA A 98 -7.48 0.58 9.23
C ALA A 98 -7.29 1.90 9.97
N ILE A 99 -7.01 1.84 11.27
CA ILE A 99 -6.76 3.00 12.12
C ILE A 99 -5.49 3.75 11.73
N ASP A 100 -4.48 3.07 11.20
CA ASP A 100 -3.22 3.69 10.76
C ASP A 100 -3.40 4.47 9.44
N ALA A 101 -4.51 4.25 8.73
CA ALA A 101 -4.85 4.96 7.50
C ALA A 101 -5.75 6.20 7.73
N VAL A 102 -6.06 6.52 8.99
CA VAL A 102 -6.86 7.72 9.31
C VAL A 102 -6.12 8.98 8.88
N GLY A 103 -6.82 9.84 8.13
CA GLY A 103 -6.26 11.09 7.60
C GLY A 103 -5.48 10.95 6.29
N CYS A 104 -5.34 9.73 5.76
CA CYS A 104 -4.74 9.48 4.45
C CYS A 104 -5.79 9.44 3.33
N GLU A 105 -5.36 9.75 2.10
CA GLU A 105 -6.15 9.56 0.89
C GLU A 105 -5.90 8.15 0.33
N ILE A 106 -6.96 7.35 0.23
CA ILE A 106 -6.86 5.95 -0.19
C ILE A 106 -7.52 5.80 -1.56
N THR A 107 -6.82 5.20 -2.52
CA THR A 107 -7.37 4.82 -3.82
C THR A 107 -7.34 3.30 -3.98
N THR A 108 -8.51 2.73 -4.25
CA THR A 108 -8.67 1.32 -4.63
C THR A 108 -8.87 1.21 -6.14
N VAL A 109 -8.91 -0.02 -6.67
CA VAL A 109 -9.14 -0.22 -8.12
C VAL A 109 -10.48 0.38 -8.59
N GLU A 110 -11.48 0.42 -7.73
CA GLU A 110 -12.78 1.06 -8.01
C GLU A 110 -12.69 2.57 -8.20
N GLY A 111 -11.68 3.22 -7.63
CA GLY A 111 -11.42 4.65 -7.80
C GLY A 111 -10.61 4.99 -9.05
N ILE A 112 -9.99 4.00 -9.72
CA ILE A 112 -9.18 4.21 -10.93
C ILE A 112 -10.07 4.31 -12.18
N GLY A 113 -11.17 3.58 -12.22
CA GLY A 113 -12.14 3.64 -13.31
C GLY A 113 -13.34 2.74 -13.05
N THR A 114 -14.40 2.93 -13.84
CA THR A 114 -15.64 2.18 -13.75
C THR A 114 -15.87 1.34 -15.02
N PRO A 115 -16.77 0.36 -15.01
CA PRO A 115 -17.09 -0.41 -16.21
C PRO A 115 -17.55 0.45 -17.40
N GLU A 116 -18.16 1.61 -17.13
CA GLU A 116 -18.64 2.55 -18.15
C GLU A 116 -17.56 3.53 -18.60
N ASN A 117 -16.50 3.71 -17.79
CA ASN A 117 -15.42 4.64 -18.05
C ASN A 117 -14.08 4.08 -17.51
N LEU A 118 -13.52 3.17 -18.27
CA LEU A 118 -12.20 2.58 -17.97
C LEU A 118 -11.10 3.63 -18.12
N SER A 119 -10.10 3.59 -17.25
CA SER A 119 -8.85 4.31 -17.48
C SER A 119 -8.09 3.74 -18.68
N ASP A 120 -7.18 4.53 -19.28
CA ASP A 120 -6.36 4.07 -20.41
C ASP A 120 -5.60 2.77 -20.09
N LEU A 121 -5.12 2.65 -18.85
CA LEU A 121 -4.45 1.44 -18.39
C LEU A 121 -5.42 0.24 -18.33
N GLN A 122 -6.61 0.41 -17.77
CA GLN A 122 -7.62 -0.65 -17.72
C GLN A 122 -8.06 -1.06 -19.13
N GLN A 123 -8.23 -0.09 -20.02
CA GLN A 123 -8.52 -0.36 -21.43
C GLN A 123 -7.40 -1.19 -22.09
N ALA A 124 -6.14 -0.85 -21.82
CA ALA A 124 -5.00 -1.62 -22.33
C ALA A 124 -4.97 -3.06 -21.80
N PHE A 125 -5.37 -3.30 -20.53
CA PHE A 125 -5.49 -4.64 -19.98
C PHE A 125 -6.55 -5.47 -20.74
N VAL A 126 -7.67 -4.86 -21.11
CA VAL A 126 -8.73 -5.51 -21.89
C VAL A 126 -8.23 -5.78 -23.32
N GLU A 127 -7.70 -4.78 -24.02
CA GLU A 127 -7.27 -4.88 -25.42
C GLU A 127 -6.12 -5.86 -25.66
N LYS A 128 -5.23 -6.01 -24.65
CA LYS A 128 -4.08 -6.92 -24.73
C LYS A 128 -4.36 -8.28 -24.08
N ASP A 129 -5.58 -8.54 -23.66
CA ASP A 129 -5.95 -9.77 -22.94
C ASP A 129 -4.98 -10.07 -21.77
N ALA A 130 -4.63 -9.02 -21.01
CA ALA A 130 -3.61 -9.07 -19.97
C ALA A 130 -4.12 -9.72 -18.67
N LEU A 131 -5.05 -10.64 -18.75
CA LEU A 131 -5.65 -11.37 -17.63
C LEU A 131 -6.10 -12.77 -18.06
N GLN A 132 -6.07 -13.72 -17.11
CA GLN A 132 -6.69 -15.04 -17.28
C GLN A 132 -7.82 -15.19 -16.26
N CYS A 133 -7.53 -15.62 -15.02
CA CYS A 133 -8.56 -15.73 -14.00
C CYS A 133 -9.03 -14.37 -13.44
N GLY A 134 -8.30 -13.29 -13.66
CA GLY A 134 -8.63 -11.94 -13.21
C GLY A 134 -8.35 -11.65 -11.72
N PHE A 135 -7.93 -12.65 -10.92
CA PHE A 135 -7.83 -12.47 -9.46
C PHE A 135 -6.72 -11.50 -9.04
N CYS A 136 -5.55 -11.53 -9.71
CA CYS A 136 -4.45 -10.60 -9.44
C CYS A 136 -4.61 -9.24 -10.14
N THR A 137 -5.51 -9.16 -11.13
CA THR A 137 -5.64 -7.98 -12.01
C THR A 137 -5.90 -6.68 -11.25
N PRO A 138 -6.79 -6.60 -10.24
CA PRO A 138 -6.99 -5.36 -9.50
C PRO A 138 -5.71 -4.83 -8.85
N GLY A 139 -4.96 -5.67 -8.16
CA GLY A 139 -3.69 -5.27 -7.54
C GLY A 139 -2.64 -4.86 -8.56
N MET A 140 -2.56 -5.56 -9.71
CA MET A 140 -1.67 -5.18 -10.82
C MET A 140 -2.05 -3.81 -11.40
N VAL A 141 -3.34 -3.55 -11.64
CA VAL A 141 -3.82 -2.26 -12.14
C VAL A 141 -3.45 -1.14 -11.17
N VAL A 142 -3.69 -1.32 -9.87
CA VAL A 142 -3.35 -0.33 -8.84
C VAL A 142 -1.83 -0.04 -8.84
N SER A 143 -0.99 -1.08 -8.86
CA SER A 143 0.47 -0.91 -8.87
C SER A 143 0.98 -0.25 -10.15
N CYS A 144 0.42 -0.61 -11.32
CA CYS A 144 0.78 0.04 -12.58
C CYS A 144 0.31 1.49 -12.63
N THR A 145 -0.87 1.81 -12.05
CA THR A 145 -1.35 3.20 -11.96
C THR A 145 -0.38 4.05 -11.16
N ALA A 146 0.00 3.62 -9.95
CA ALA A 146 0.96 4.33 -9.12
C ALA A 146 2.33 4.52 -9.84
N LEU A 147 2.81 3.49 -10.54
CA LEU A 147 4.03 3.59 -11.34
C LEU A 147 3.92 4.65 -12.44
N LEU A 148 2.79 4.69 -13.17
CA LEU A 148 2.58 5.63 -14.26
C LEU A 148 2.36 7.08 -13.77
N GLU A 149 1.82 7.26 -12.57
CA GLU A 149 1.72 8.57 -11.90
C GLU A 149 3.10 9.10 -11.52
N GLU A 150 4.00 8.23 -11.03
CA GLU A 150 5.38 8.59 -10.70
C GLU A 150 6.25 8.77 -11.95
N ASN A 151 6.11 7.89 -12.93
CA ASN A 151 6.86 7.87 -14.18
C ASN A 151 5.93 7.56 -15.36
N PRO A 152 5.51 8.58 -16.13
CA PRO A 152 4.58 8.40 -17.26
C PRO A 152 5.12 7.58 -18.44
N ALA A 153 6.44 7.36 -18.52
CA ALA A 153 7.08 6.62 -19.61
C ALA A 153 8.13 5.63 -19.07
N PRO A 154 7.71 4.63 -18.25
CA PRO A 154 8.64 3.69 -17.64
C PRO A 154 9.23 2.75 -18.69
N ASP A 155 10.51 2.46 -18.56
CA ASP A 155 11.14 1.40 -19.32
C ASP A 155 10.72 0.00 -18.81
N ARG A 156 11.14 -1.04 -19.56
CA ARG A 156 10.74 -2.41 -19.23
C ARG A 156 11.22 -2.90 -17.85
N ASP A 157 12.38 -2.44 -17.41
CA ASP A 157 12.95 -2.84 -16.13
C ASP A 157 12.28 -2.09 -14.97
N GLN A 158 11.93 -0.83 -15.17
CA GLN A 158 11.10 -0.05 -14.25
C GLN A 158 9.70 -0.65 -14.08
N ILE A 159 9.07 -1.10 -15.19
CA ILE A 159 7.78 -1.82 -15.12
C ILE A 159 7.93 -3.10 -14.30
N ARG A 160 8.95 -3.92 -14.54
CA ARG A 160 9.18 -5.16 -13.77
C ARG A 160 9.39 -4.88 -12.29
N GLN A 161 10.13 -3.83 -11.95
CA GLN A 161 10.35 -3.44 -10.56
C GLN A 161 9.06 -2.92 -9.92
N GLY A 162 8.29 -2.09 -10.61
CA GLY A 162 7.04 -1.50 -10.12
C GLY A 162 5.96 -2.54 -9.78
N ILE A 163 5.96 -3.69 -10.48
CA ILE A 163 4.99 -4.77 -10.23
C ILE A 163 5.59 -5.99 -9.51
N ALA A 164 6.85 -5.91 -9.08
CA ALA A 164 7.54 -7.08 -8.49
C ALA A 164 6.85 -7.62 -7.22
N GLY A 165 6.09 -6.78 -6.51
CA GLY A 165 5.29 -7.18 -5.34
C GLY A 165 4.00 -7.91 -5.67
N ASN A 166 3.56 -7.94 -6.95
CA ASN A 166 2.28 -8.50 -7.35
C ASN A 166 2.47 -9.86 -8.03
N ILE A 167 1.91 -10.91 -7.43
CA ILE A 167 2.05 -12.29 -7.91
C ILE A 167 0.85 -12.70 -8.75
N CYS A 168 1.11 -13.15 -9.99
CA CYS A 168 0.11 -13.78 -10.84
C CYS A 168 0.31 -15.30 -10.87
N ARG A 169 -0.67 -16.09 -10.43
CA ARG A 169 -0.57 -17.56 -10.43
C ARG A 169 -0.76 -18.16 -11.82
N CYS A 170 -1.46 -17.49 -12.72
CA CYS A 170 -1.73 -18.00 -14.08
C CYS A 170 -0.54 -17.84 -15.03
N GLY A 171 0.28 -16.80 -14.81
CA GLY A 171 1.40 -16.44 -15.67
C GLY A 171 2.77 -16.96 -15.21
N THR A 172 2.81 -17.81 -14.19
CA THR A 172 4.06 -18.37 -13.64
C THR A 172 4.24 -19.82 -14.05
#